data_0a1ba18eb780ad44cc41c32083945a15
#
_entry.id   0a1ba18eb780ad44cc41c32083945a15
#
_cell.length_a   1.000
_cell.length_b   1.000
_cell.length_c   1.000
_cell.angle_alpha   90.00
_cell.angle_beta   90.00
_cell.angle_gamma   90.00
#
_symmetry.space_group_name_H-M   'P 1'
#
loop_
_entity.id
_entity.type
_entity.pdbx_description
1 polymer ?
#
loop_
_entity_poly.entity_id
_entity_poly.type
_entity_poly.pdbx_seq_one_letter_code
_entity_poly.pdbx_strand_id
1 'polypeptide(L)'
;AAVKAASDADLPPAVRCDLPDWLYTRLESQFGADEVVPLAAALNQAAPLDLRANTLKMSRDTLLEKLSAEGIAATAGALSPWAIRLRDKPALAKHPLFLEGAFEVQDEGSQLLGLLLEPKRGEMVVDFCAGAGGKTLLLGAMMRNTGRLYAFDVSDKRLANLKPRLARSGLSNVHPGRIEHERDQKVKRLAGKCDRVLVDAPCSGLGTLRRNPDLKWRQSEESVAELTTKQAAILDAAAKLVRPGEI
;
A
#
# COMPACT_ATOMS: atom_id res chain seq x y z
N ALA A 1 -3.04 -36.20 -20.57
CA ALA A 1 -1.90 -37.14 -20.51
C ALA A 1 -0.59 -36.46 -20.97
N ALA A 2 -0.57 -35.66 -22.05
CA ALA A 2 0.63 -34.98 -22.56
C ALA A 2 1.24 -33.95 -21.57
N VAL A 3 0.40 -33.24 -20.82
CA VAL A 3 0.85 -32.23 -19.82
C VAL A 3 1.56 -32.88 -18.62
N LYS A 4 1.27 -34.14 -18.30
CA LYS A 4 1.95 -34.87 -17.21
C LYS A 4 3.32 -35.44 -17.60
N ALA A 5 3.66 -35.45 -18.87
CA ALA A 5 4.90 -36.02 -19.37
C ALA A 5 6.00 -34.96 -19.62
N ALA A 6 5.67 -33.68 -19.59
CA ALA A 6 6.68 -32.62 -19.71
C ALA A 6 7.45 -32.49 -18.38
N SER A 7 8.77 -32.71 -18.43
CA SER A 7 9.65 -32.44 -17.29
C SER A 7 9.83 -30.93 -17.17
N ASP A 8 9.73 -30.37 -15.95
CA ASP A 8 10.02 -28.96 -15.68
C ASP A 8 11.46 -28.59 -16.09
N ALA A 9 12.37 -29.56 -16.12
CA ALA A 9 13.76 -29.36 -16.53
C ALA A 9 13.93 -28.98 -18.01
N ASP A 10 12.96 -29.36 -18.87
CA ASP A 10 13.02 -29.12 -20.32
C ASP A 10 12.38 -27.77 -20.71
N LEU A 11 11.77 -27.06 -19.75
CA LEU A 11 11.14 -25.77 -20.02
C LEU A 11 12.15 -24.61 -19.94
N PRO A 12 11.97 -23.56 -20.76
CA PRO A 12 12.75 -22.33 -20.62
C PRO A 12 12.70 -21.78 -19.21
N PRO A 13 13.79 -21.19 -18.69
CA PRO A 13 13.85 -20.70 -17.30
C PRO A 13 12.70 -19.74 -16.92
N ALA A 14 12.36 -18.80 -17.79
CA ALA A 14 11.25 -17.87 -17.57
C ALA A 14 9.90 -18.60 -17.41
N VAL A 15 9.66 -19.63 -18.22
CA VAL A 15 8.44 -20.46 -18.13
C VAL A 15 8.38 -21.25 -16.83
N ARG A 16 9.52 -21.81 -16.40
CA ARG A 16 9.65 -22.53 -15.11
C ARG A 16 9.35 -21.61 -13.92
N CYS A 17 9.73 -20.33 -14.04
CA CYS A 17 9.48 -19.29 -13.04
C CYS A 17 8.08 -18.69 -13.14
N ASP A 18 7.27 -19.06 -14.15
CA ASP A 18 5.99 -18.44 -14.45
C ASP A 18 6.11 -16.90 -14.59
N LEU A 19 7.13 -16.45 -15.33
CA LEU A 19 7.45 -15.05 -15.60
C LEU A 19 7.50 -14.77 -17.10
N PRO A 20 7.10 -13.56 -17.55
CA PRO A 20 7.43 -13.09 -18.88
C PRO A 20 8.95 -13.00 -19.08
N ASP A 21 9.45 -13.25 -20.30
CA ASP A 21 10.88 -13.27 -20.60
C ASP A 21 11.60 -11.97 -20.19
N TRP A 22 11.00 -10.82 -20.49
CA TRP A 22 11.58 -9.52 -20.13
C TRP A 22 11.75 -9.37 -18.61
N LEU A 23 10.77 -9.84 -17.81
CA LEU A 23 10.82 -9.72 -16.36
C LEU A 23 11.82 -10.70 -15.76
N TYR A 24 11.87 -11.94 -16.30
CA TYR A 24 12.86 -12.92 -15.91
C TYR A 24 14.27 -12.38 -16.15
N THR A 25 14.58 -11.89 -17.35
CA THR A 25 15.89 -11.33 -17.72
C THR A 25 16.29 -10.17 -16.81
N ARG A 26 15.34 -9.30 -16.48
CA ARG A 26 15.58 -8.15 -15.59
C ARG A 26 15.87 -8.57 -14.16
N LEU A 27 15.14 -9.55 -13.63
CA LEU A 27 15.37 -10.09 -12.29
C LEU A 27 16.70 -10.87 -12.24
N GLU A 28 16.99 -11.65 -13.26
CA GLU A 28 18.28 -12.37 -13.38
C GLU A 28 19.47 -11.40 -13.40
N SER A 29 19.37 -10.32 -14.16
CA SER A 29 20.39 -9.26 -14.19
C SER A 29 20.58 -8.56 -12.84
N GLN A 30 19.51 -8.44 -12.04
CA GLN A 30 19.53 -7.72 -10.76
C GLN A 30 19.98 -8.62 -9.59
N PHE A 31 19.56 -9.87 -9.56
CA PHE A 31 19.72 -10.77 -8.42
C PHE A 31 20.66 -11.96 -8.71
N GLY A 32 20.95 -12.25 -9.97
CA GLY A 32 21.69 -13.43 -10.41
C GLY A 32 20.79 -14.63 -10.67
N ALA A 33 21.28 -15.56 -11.50
CA ALA A 33 20.51 -16.74 -11.94
C ALA A 33 20.09 -17.65 -10.77
N ASP A 34 20.95 -17.79 -9.77
CA ASP A 34 20.69 -18.66 -8.61
C ASP A 34 19.55 -18.14 -7.72
N GLU A 35 19.35 -16.82 -7.67
CA GLU A 35 18.33 -16.19 -6.81
C GLU A 35 16.97 -16.03 -7.50
N VAL A 36 16.91 -16.01 -8.84
CA VAL A 36 15.65 -15.78 -9.57
C VAL A 36 14.64 -16.91 -9.32
N VAL A 37 15.08 -18.17 -9.29
CA VAL A 37 14.19 -19.33 -9.10
C VAL A 37 13.55 -19.31 -7.71
N PRO A 38 14.28 -19.20 -6.59
CA PRO A 38 13.67 -19.09 -5.26
C PRO A 38 12.82 -17.82 -5.12
N LEU A 39 13.21 -16.68 -5.73
CA LEU A 39 12.41 -15.47 -5.75
C LEU A 39 11.06 -15.70 -6.46
N ALA A 40 11.07 -16.29 -7.65
CA ALA A 40 9.85 -16.61 -8.40
C ALA A 40 8.93 -17.56 -7.62
N ALA A 41 9.51 -18.59 -6.99
CA ALA A 41 8.76 -19.49 -6.11
C ALA A 41 8.10 -18.74 -4.93
N ALA A 42 8.81 -17.81 -4.31
CA ALA A 42 8.27 -16.97 -3.24
C ALA A 42 7.16 -16.03 -3.73
N LEU A 43 7.31 -15.44 -4.92
CA LEU A 43 6.29 -14.55 -5.53
C LEU A 43 5.00 -15.29 -5.92
N ASN A 44 5.07 -16.59 -6.19
CA ASN A 44 3.93 -17.42 -6.54
C ASN A 44 3.18 -17.98 -5.31
N GLN A 45 3.67 -17.76 -4.10
CA GLN A 45 2.96 -18.17 -2.89
C GLN A 45 1.85 -17.21 -2.52
N ALA A 46 0.80 -17.71 -1.85
CA ALA A 46 -0.28 -16.87 -1.35
C ALA A 46 0.25 -15.83 -0.36
N ALA A 47 -0.17 -14.57 -0.55
CA ALA A 47 0.16 -13.50 0.39
C ALA A 47 -0.57 -13.70 1.73
N PRO A 48 0.04 -13.33 2.86
CA PRO A 48 -0.64 -13.26 4.14
C PRO A 48 -1.77 -12.21 4.11
N LEU A 49 -2.71 -12.31 5.03
CA LEU A 49 -3.71 -11.28 5.24
C LEU A 49 -3.35 -10.50 6.50
N ASP A 50 -2.98 -9.23 6.31
CA ASP A 50 -2.62 -8.35 7.40
C ASP A 50 -3.72 -7.30 7.64
N LEU A 51 -3.97 -7.03 8.91
CA LEU A 51 -4.82 -5.96 9.39
C LEU A 51 -3.96 -4.88 10.04
N ARG A 52 -4.48 -3.67 10.04
CA ARG A 52 -3.94 -2.57 10.84
C ARG A 52 -4.98 -2.14 11.86
N ALA A 53 -4.64 -2.17 13.13
CA ALA A 53 -5.48 -1.64 14.20
C ALA A 53 -5.66 -0.12 14.03
N ASN A 54 -6.89 0.36 14.20
CA ASN A 54 -7.18 1.79 14.27
C ASN A 54 -6.99 2.28 15.71
N THR A 55 -5.84 2.89 15.99
CA THR A 55 -5.47 3.34 17.33
C THR A 55 -6.33 4.47 17.92
N LEU A 56 -7.21 5.05 17.11
CA LEU A 56 -8.26 5.97 17.61
C LEU A 56 -9.43 5.23 18.26
N LYS A 57 -9.61 3.95 17.94
CA LYS A 57 -10.72 3.11 18.42
C LYS A 57 -10.25 2.14 19.51
N MET A 58 -9.16 1.44 19.27
CA MET A 58 -8.60 0.47 20.23
C MET A 58 -7.13 0.17 19.95
N SER A 59 -6.45 -0.40 20.93
CA SER A 59 -5.08 -0.88 20.77
C SER A 59 -5.03 -2.15 19.91
N ARG A 60 -3.84 -2.45 19.34
CA ARG A 60 -3.59 -3.71 18.63
C ARG A 60 -3.88 -4.93 19.53
N ASP A 61 -3.44 -4.87 20.78
CA ASP A 61 -3.53 -6.00 21.69
C ASP A 61 -4.99 -6.27 22.08
N THR A 62 -5.78 -5.23 22.37
CA THR A 62 -7.23 -5.35 22.57
C THR A 62 -7.93 -5.92 21.33
N LEU A 63 -7.51 -5.53 20.12
CA LEU A 63 -8.07 -6.07 18.88
C LEU A 63 -7.72 -7.55 18.71
N LEU A 64 -6.48 -7.95 19.04
CA LEU A 64 -6.06 -9.37 19.04
C LEU A 64 -6.87 -10.23 19.99
N GLU A 65 -7.10 -9.75 21.22
CA GLU A 65 -7.92 -10.44 22.22
C GLU A 65 -9.35 -10.66 21.69
N LYS A 66 -9.96 -9.63 21.11
CA LYS A 66 -11.32 -9.72 20.54
C LYS A 66 -11.39 -10.70 19.38
N LEU A 67 -10.44 -10.65 18.44
CA LEU A 67 -10.40 -11.58 17.30
C LEU A 67 -10.20 -13.04 17.79
N SER A 68 -9.35 -13.23 18.78
CA SER A 68 -9.12 -14.56 19.39
C SER A 68 -10.39 -15.09 20.08
N ALA A 69 -11.11 -14.25 20.81
CA ALA A 69 -12.36 -14.61 21.47
C ALA A 69 -13.45 -15.06 20.46
N GLU A 70 -13.39 -14.54 19.24
CA GLU A 70 -14.28 -14.92 18.14
C GLU A 70 -13.73 -16.10 17.29
N GLY A 71 -12.65 -16.73 17.72
CA GLY A 71 -12.03 -17.89 17.05
C GLY A 71 -11.21 -17.54 15.81
N ILE A 72 -10.91 -16.27 15.57
CA ILE A 72 -10.07 -15.83 14.46
C ILE A 72 -8.59 -15.93 14.89
N ALA A 73 -7.89 -16.91 14.33
CA ALA A 73 -6.47 -17.12 14.62
C ALA A 73 -5.62 -15.97 14.03
N ALA A 74 -5.00 -15.21 14.92
CA ALA A 74 -4.23 -14.01 14.57
C ALA A 74 -3.00 -13.87 15.47
N THR A 75 -1.96 -13.21 14.96
CA THR A 75 -0.73 -12.88 15.69
C THR A 75 -0.37 -11.42 15.47
N ALA A 76 0.40 -10.83 16.38
CA ALA A 76 0.99 -9.52 16.16
C ALA A 76 1.91 -9.55 14.93
N GLY A 77 1.89 -8.51 14.12
CA GLY A 77 2.88 -8.29 13.06
C GLY A 77 4.27 -8.09 13.66
N ALA A 78 5.28 -8.41 12.87
CA ALA A 78 6.67 -8.38 13.32
C ALA A 78 7.31 -6.98 13.28
N LEU A 79 6.86 -6.13 12.36
CA LEU A 79 7.52 -4.87 12.03
C LEU A 79 6.69 -3.64 12.40
N SER A 80 5.38 -3.69 12.19
CA SER A 80 4.49 -2.57 12.52
C SER A 80 3.84 -2.77 13.90
N PRO A 81 3.84 -1.75 14.77
CA PRO A 81 3.21 -1.85 16.10
C PRO A 81 1.68 -1.98 16.04
N TRP A 82 1.08 -1.79 14.87
CA TRP A 82 -0.36 -1.87 14.66
C TRP A 82 -0.77 -3.06 13.80
N ALA A 83 0.20 -3.79 13.26
CA ALA A 83 -0.08 -4.92 12.39
C ALA A 83 -0.57 -6.14 13.17
N ILE A 84 -1.55 -6.81 12.58
CA ILE A 84 -2.07 -8.10 12.98
C ILE A 84 -2.08 -8.99 11.75
N ARG A 85 -1.44 -10.15 11.83
CA ARG A 85 -1.43 -11.15 10.76
C ARG A 85 -2.42 -12.24 11.06
N LEU A 86 -3.34 -12.45 10.12
CA LEU A 86 -4.29 -13.56 10.21
C LEU A 86 -3.67 -14.83 9.63
N ARG A 87 -3.95 -15.97 10.28
CA ARG A 87 -3.54 -17.27 9.75
C ARG A 87 -4.36 -17.66 8.54
N ASP A 88 -5.65 -17.38 8.59
CA ASP A 88 -6.61 -17.68 7.53
C ASP A 88 -7.16 -16.39 6.89
N LYS A 89 -7.99 -16.52 5.86
CA LYS A 89 -8.62 -15.39 5.16
C LYS A 89 -10.14 -15.38 5.40
N PRO A 90 -10.61 -15.05 6.60
CA PRO A 90 -12.04 -15.00 6.90
C PRO A 90 -12.72 -13.85 6.13
N ALA A 91 -14.03 -13.92 6.00
CA ALA A 91 -14.85 -12.87 5.38
C ALA A 91 -15.02 -11.70 6.35
N LEU A 92 -14.14 -10.70 6.27
CA LEU A 92 -14.09 -9.56 7.18
C LEU A 92 -15.07 -8.42 6.85
N ALA A 93 -15.59 -8.36 5.62
CA ALA A 93 -16.37 -7.20 5.15
C ALA A 93 -17.66 -6.94 5.96
N LYS A 94 -18.21 -7.97 6.60
CA LYS A 94 -19.41 -7.87 7.47
C LYS A 94 -19.07 -8.01 8.95
N HIS A 95 -17.80 -8.09 9.30
CA HIS A 95 -17.37 -8.27 10.69
C HIS A 95 -17.70 -7.00 11.51
N PRO A 96 -18.30 -7.10 12.71
CA PRO A 96 -18.68 -5.94 13.52
C PRO A 96 -17.52 -4.97 13.75
N LEU A 97 -16.36 -5.46 14.16
CA LEU A 97 -15.16 -4.63 14.39
C LEU A 97 -14.68 -3.90 13.12
N PHE A 98 -14.88 -4.50 11.92
CA PHE A 98 -14.58 -3.82 10.67
C PHE A 98 -15.57 -2.71 10.36
N LEU A 99 -16.85 -2.97 10.57
CA LEU A 99 -17.93 -1.98 10.36
C LEU A 99 -17.81 -0.80 11.32
N GLU A 100 -17.38 -1.06 12.56
CA GLU A 100 -17.09 -0.05 13.57
C GLU A 100 -15.78 0.73 13.29
N GLY A 101 -14.98 0.28 12.34
CA GLY A 101 -13.70 0.92 11.98
C GLY A 101 -12.56 0.65 12.97
N ALA A 102 -12.65 -0.44 13.71
CA ALA A 102 -11.60 -0.87 14.64
C ALA A 102 -10.30 -1.29 13.93
N PHE A 103 -10.41 -1.74 12.69
CA PHE A 103 -9.26 -2.09 11.86
C PHE A 103 -9.49 -1.82 10.38
N GLU A 104 -8.40 -1.77 9.63
CA GLU A 104 -8.35 -1.76 8.17
C GLU A 104 -7.54 -2.95 7.66
N VAL A 105 -7.93 -3.50 6.50
CA VAL A 105 -7.10 -4.48 5.79
C VAL A 105 -5.97 -3.71 5.11
N GLN A 106 -4.75 -3.93 5.55
CA GLN A 106 -3.56 -3.28 5.01
C GLN A 106 -2.33 -4.14 5.26
N ASP A 107 -1.57 -4.37 4.20
CA ASP A 107 -0.27 -5.05 4.24
C ASP A 107 0.68 -4.39 5.24
N GLU A 108 1.43 -5.20 5.99
CA GLU A 108 2.34 -4.70 7.02
C GLU A 108 3.41 -3.77 6.44
N GLY A 109 3.97 -4.09 5.26
CA GLY A 109 4.93 -3.23 4.57
C GLY A 109 4.37 -1.85 4.22
N SER A 110 3.07 -1.78 3.83
CA SER A 110 2.40 -0.50 3.59
C SER A 110 2.21 0.33 4.88
N GLN A 111 2.15 -0.31 6.04
CA GLN A 111 2.07 0.39 7.33
C GLN A 111 3.41 1.04 7.70
N LEU A 112 4.53 0.43 7.32
CA LEU A 112 5.88 0.95 7.59
C LEU A 112 6.13 2.31 6.93
N LEU A 113 5.52 2.58 5.78
CA LEU A 113 5.63 3.89 5.12
C LEU A 113 5.07 5.03 5.98
N GLY A 114 4.00 4.76 6.74
CA GLY A 114 3.49 5.73 7.71
C GLY A 114 4.46 5.93 8.87
N LEU A 115 5.08 4.85 9.37
CA LEU A 115 6.10 4.93 10.42
C LEU A 115 7.31 5.74 9.98
N LEU A 116 7.79 5.53 8.74
CA LEU A 116 8.92 6.30 8.18
C LEU A 116 8.59 7.78 8.03
N LEU A 117 7.35 8.12 7.65
CA LEU A 117 6.92 9.52 7.55
C LEU A 117 6.79 10.18 8.93
N GLU A 118 6.38 9.43 9.94
CA GLU A 118 6.26 9.86 11.34
C GLU A 118 5.48 11.19 11.53
N PRO A 119 4.24 11.32 11.01
CA PRO A 119 3.48 12.56 11.13
C PRO A 119 3.11 12.83 12.58
N LYS A 120 3.17 14.09 12.99
CA LYS A 120 2.93 14.55 14.37
C LYS A 120 1.59 15.25 14.51
N ARG A 121 1.14 15.38 15.74
CA ARG A 121 -0.09 16.11 16.07
C ARG A 121 0.03 17.58 15.65
N GLY A 122 -1.03 18.11 15.03
CA GLY A 122 -1.12 19.52 14.64
C GLY A 122 -0.45 19.85 13.31
N GLU A 123 0.31 18.93 12.71
CA GLU A 123 1.00 19.15 11.42
C GLU A 123 0.03 19.28 10.24
N MET A 124 0.52 19.88 9.17
CA MET A 124 -0.08 19.88 7.85
C MET A 124 0.61 18.82 6.99
N VAL A 125 -0.10 17.75 6.69
CA VAL A 125 0.42 16.58 5.97
C VAL A 125 -0.32 16.40 4.65
N VAL A 126 0.39 15.94 3.63
CA VAL A 126 -0.22 15.58 2.33
C VAL A 126 0.07 14.11 2.02
N ASP A 127 -0.97 13.36 1.71
CA ASP A 127 -0.91 12.08 1.00
C ASP A 127 -1.18 12.38 -0.48
N PHE A 128 -0.11 12.42 -1.28
CA PHE A 128 -0.15 12.97 -2.64
C PHE A 128 -0.80 12.02 -3.66
N CYS A 129 -0.81 10.73 -3.40
CA CYS A 129 -1.42 9.69 -4.22
C CYS A 129 -2.30 8.79 -3.35
N ALA A 130 -3.29 9.37 -2.70
CA ALA A 130 -4.04 8.76 -1.60
C ALA A 130 -4.80 7.46 -1.97
N GLY A 131 -5.16 7.30 -3.24
CA GLY A 131 -5.91 6.15 -3.69
C GLY A 131 -7.24 5.98 -2.92
N ALA A 132 -7.46 4.79 -2.41
CA ALA A 132 -8.61 4.47 -1.55
C ALA A 132 -8.35 4.79 -0.06
N GLY A 133 -7.26 5.50 0.27
CA GLY A 133 -7.02 6.06 1.59
C GLY A 133 -6.38 5.13 2.62
N GLY A 134 -5.79 4.00 2.21
CA GLY A 134 -5.17 3.09 3.17
C GLY A 134 -4.09 3.76 4.03
N LYS A 135 -3.18 4.49 3.40
CA LYS A 135 -2.13 5.26 4.08
C LYS A 135 -2.68 6.55 4.69
N THR A 136 -3.59 7.24 4.03
CA THR A 136 -4.30 8.41 4.59
C THR A 136 -4.88 8.13 5.97
N LEU A 137 -5.62 7.01 6.11
CA LEU A 137 -6.24 6.64 7.40
C LEU A 137 -5.19 6.31 8.47
N LEU A 138 -4.06 5.75 8.09
CA LEU A 138 -2.93 5.53 8.99
C LEU A 138 -2.36 6.85 9.49
N LEU A 139 -2.03 7.76 8.57
CA LEU A 139 -1.45 9.07 8.90
C LEU A 139 -2.39 9.87 9.82
N GLY A 140 -3.69 9.91 9.50
CA GLY A 140 -4.70 10.57 10.32
C GLY A 140 -4.79 10.01 11.74
N ALA A 141 -4.66 8.69 11.91
CA ALA A 141 -4.63 8.05 13.22
C ALA A 141 -3.33 8.38 13.99
N MET A 142 -2.17 8.41 13.33
CA MET A 142 -0.89 8.81 13.93
C MET A 142 -0.93 10.28 14.39
N MET A 143 -1.53 11.16 13.61
CA MET A 143 -1.77 12.57 13.96
C MET A 143 -2.80 12.73 15.09
N ARG A 144 -3.37 11.65 15.61
CA ARG A 144 -4.43 11.68 16.63
C ARG A 144 -5.65 12.54 16.24
N ASN A 145 -6.01 12.48 14.96
CA ASN A 145 -7.12 13.26 14.41
C ASN A 145 -6.97 14.79 14.61
N THR A 146 -5.75 15.30 14.59
CA THR A 146 -5.44 16.73 14.73
C THR A 146 -4.67 17.26 13.53
N GLY A 147 -4.51 18.57 13.40
CA GLY A 147 -3.84 19.17 12.24
C GLY A 147 -4.69 19.08 10.97
N ARG A 148 -4.03 19.02 9.80
CA ARG A 148 -4.70 18.91 8.49
C ARG A 148 -4.01 17.87 7.63
N LEU A 149 -4.77 16.90 7.15
CA LEU A 149 -4.29 15.86 6.24
C LEU A 149 -5.02 15.98 4.90
N TYR A 150 -4.31 16.45 3.88
CA TYR A 150 -4.83 16.48 2.52
C TYR A 150 -4.59 15.12 1.86
N ALA A 151 -5.63 14.58 1.24
CA ALA A 151 -5.59 13.30 0.52
C ALA A 151 -5.90 13.55 -0.95
N PHE A 152 -4.86 13.65 -1.80
CA PHE A 152 -5.01 13.92 -3.22
C PHE A 152 -4.94 12.66 -4.06
N ASP A 153 -5.77 12.58 -5.07
CA ASP A 153 -5.69 11.56 -6.14
C ASP A 153 -6.30 12.13 -7.42
N VAL A 154 -5.86 11.62 -8.56
CA VAL A 154 -6.43 11.97 -9.88
C VAL A 154 -7.74 11.23 -10.16
N SER A 155 -8.04 10.17 -9.44
CA SER A 155 -9.18 9.28 -9.65
C SER A 155 -10.32 9.56 -8.68
N ASP A 156 -11.43 10.10 -9.19
CA ASP A 156 -12.67 10.26 -8.41
C ASP A 156 -13.18 8.92 -7.85
N LYS A 157 -13.03 7.83 -8.62
CA LYS A 157 -13.45 6.49 -8.20
C LYS A 157 -12.69 6.03 -6.96
N ARG A 158 -11.37 6.27 -6.91
CA ARG A 158 -10.55 5.92 -5.75
C ARG A 158 -10.92 6.75 -4.53
N LEU A 159 -11.08 8.06 -4.70
CA LEU A 159 -11.51 8.96 -3.62
C LEU A 159 -12.94 8.65 -3.14
N ALA A 160 -13.83 8.19 -4.03
CA ALA A 160 -15.16 7.70 -3.63
C ALA A 160 -15.06 6.48 -2.70
N ASN A 161 -14.09 5.59 -2.92
CA ASN A 161 -13.83 4.45 -2.04
C ASN A 161 -13.22 4.86 -0.68
N LEU A 162 -12.57 6.01 -0.59
CA LEU A 162 -12.08 6.56 0.68
C LEU A 162 -13.23 7.01 1.59
N LYS A 163 -14.32 7.59 1.05
CA LYS A 163 -15.41 8.17 1.83
C LYS A 163 -15.99 7.24 2.89
N PRO A 164 -16.46 6.01 2.58
CA PRO A 164 -17.02 5.11 3.58
C PRO A 164 -15.99 4.65 4.61
N ARG A 165 -14.73 4.51 4.21
CA ARG A 165 -13.63 4.16 5.11
C ARG A 165 -13.33 5.28 6.10
N LEU A 166 -13.34 6.53 5.60
CA LEU A 166 -13.16 7.72 6.43
C LEU A 166 -14.30 7.86 7.46
N ALA A 167 -15.55 7.66 7.03
CA ALA A 167 -16.71 7.72 7.91
C ALA A 167 -16.61 6.75 9.09
N ARG A 168 -16.23 5.48 8.85
CA ARG A 168 -16.09 4.49 9.93
C ARG A 168 -14.83 4.66 10.77
N SER A 169 -13.77 5.30 10.24
CA SER A 169 -12.50 5.46 10.94
C SER A 169 -12.56 6.38 12.15
N GLY A 170 -13.50 7.32 12.17
CA GLY A 170 -13.61 8.38 13.18
C GLY A 170 -12.72 9.59 12.93
N LEU A 171 -12.07 9.67 11.76
CA LEU A 171 -11.22 10.81 11.38
C LEU A 171 -12.06 11.96 10.83
N SER A 172 -11.75 13.18 11.25
CA SER A 172 -12.34 14.43 10.77
C SER A 172 -11.32 15.43 10.23
N ASN A 173 -10.03 15.14 10.39
CA ASN A 173 -8.93 16.02 9.94
C ASN A 173 -8.48 15.75 8.50
N VAL A 174 -9.13 14.84 7.78
CA VAL A 174 -8.78 14.45 6.40
C VAL A 174 -9.60 15.26 5.40
N HIS A 175 -8.90 15.81 4.41
CA HIS A 175 -9.47 16.64 3.34
C HIS A 175 -9.22 15.98 1.97
N PRO A 176 -10.10 15.08 1.50
CA PRO A 176 -9.97 14.47 0.19
C PRO A 176 -10.14 15.50 -0.92
N GLY A 177 -9.28 15.46 -1.92
CA GLY A 177 -9.35 16.37 -3.06
C GLY A 177 -8.89 15.73 -4.36
N ARG A 178 -9.76 15.71 -5.37
CA ARG A 178 -9.33 15.35 -6.71
C ARG A 178 -8.43 16.45 -7.27
N ILE A 179 -7.33 16.03 -7.87
CA ILE A 179 -6.42 16.85 -8.67
C ILE A 179 -6.43 16.34 -10.12
N GLU A 180 -6.20 17.20 -11.09
CA GLU A 180 -6.18 16.79 -12.49
C GLU A 180 -4.82 16.17 -12.87
N HIS A 181 -3.75 16.71 -12.31
CA HIS A 181 -2.37 16.28 -12.48
C HIS A 181 -1.50 16.80 -11.32
N GLU A 182 -0.25 16.43 -11.26
CA GLU A 182 0.68 16.79 -10.18
C GLU A 182 0.94 18.32 -10.03
N ARG A 183 0.61 19.12 -11.06
CA ARG A 183 0.78 20.60 -11.06
C ARG A 183 -0.55 21.35 -10.91
N ASP A 184 -1.60 20.69 -10.42
CA ASP A 184 -2.91 21.30 -10.17
C ASP A 184 -2.81 22.53 -9.25
N GLN A 185 -3.74 23.47 -9.39
CA GLN A 185 -3.78 24.68 -8.58
C GLN A 185 -3.97 24.38 -7.07
N LYS A 186 -4.68 23.30 -6.73
CA LYS A 186 -4.83 22.85 -5.34
C LYS A 186 -3.47 22.47 -4.73
N VAL A 187 -2.63 21.83 -5.52
CA VAL A 187 -1.26 21.43 -5.15
C VAL A 187 -0.41 22.71 -4.98
N LYS A 188 -0.38 23.58 -5.98
CA LYS A 188 0.41 24.82 -5.95
C LYS A 188 0.12 25.72 -4.75
N ARG A 189 -1.13 25.77 -4.27
CA ARG A 189 -1.52 26.55 -3.08
C ARG A 189 -0.87 26.07 -1.78
N LEU A 190 -0.37 24.84 -1.75
CA LEU A 190 0.30 24.25 -0.61
C LEU A 190 1.82 24.34 -0.67
N ALA A 191 2.39 24.93 -1.71
CA ALA A 191 3.84 25.06 -1.89
C ALA A 191 4.51 25.69 -0.67
N GLY A 192 5.52 25.02 -0.11
CA GLY A 192 6.30 25.44 1.07
C GLY A 192 5.49 25.51 2.37
N LYS A 193 4.33 24.84 2.47
CA LYS A 193 3.45 24.95 3.65
C LYS A 193 3.30 23.63 4.43
N CYS A 194 3.68 22.52 3.84
CA CYS A 194 3.46 21.20 4.45
C CYS A 194 4.64 20.81 5.34
N ASP A 195 4.33 20.24 6.48
CA ASP A 195 5.34 19.67 7.37
C ASP A 195 5.85 18.33 6.81
N ARG A 196 4.96 17.54 6.21
CA ARG A 196 5.31 16.24 5.61
C ARG A 196 4.49 15.95 4.37
N VAL A 197 5.08 15.25 3.42
CA VAL A 197 4.41 14.80 2.20
C VAL A 197 4.73 13.33 1.94
N LEU A 198 3.70 12.50 1.90
CA LEU A 198 3.80 11.10 1.47
C LEU A 198 3.57 11.00 -0.03
N VAL A 199 4.49 10.35 -0.74
CA VAL A 199 4.37 10.05 -2.16
C VAL A 199 4.35 8.53 -2.36
N ASP A 200 3.16 7.95 -2.39
CA ASP A 200 2.93 6.55 -2.79
C ASP A 200 2.47 6.53 -4.25
N ALA A 201 3.40 6.85 -5.14
CA ALA A 201 3.14 7.09 -6.55
C ALA A 201 2.65 5.83 -7.29
N PRO A 202 1.89 6.00 -8.40
CA PRO A 202 1.52 4.88 -9.25
C PRO A 202 2.74 4.09 -9.69
N CYS A 203 2.67 2.76 -9.60
CA CYS A 203 3.76 1.86 -9.93
C CYS A 203 3.28 0.65 -10.74
N SER A 204 4.20 -0.19 -11.20
CA SER A 204 3.90 -1.42 -11.94
C SER A 204 3.08 -2.44 -11.15
N GLY A 205 3.10 -2.36 -9.83
CA GLY A 205 2.46 -3.35 -8.96
C GLY A 205 3.20 -4.69 -8.85
N LEU A 206 4.36 -4.85 -9.47
CA LEU A 206 5.12 -6.11 -9.46
C LEU A 206 5.53 -6.58 -8.06
N GLY A 207 5.65 -5.67 -7.10
CA GLY A 207 5.82 -6.03 -5.69
C GLY A 207 4.59 -6.69 -5.03
N THR A 208 3.45 -6.72 -5.73
CA THR A 208 2.20 -7.31 -5.22
C THR A 208 1.80 -8.60 -5.94
N LEU A 209 2.72 -9.28 -6.64
CA LEU A 209 2.43 -10.49 -7.42
C LEU A 209 1.81 -11.61 -6.58
N ARG A 210 2.18 -11.74 -5.32
CA ARG A 210 1.54 -12.69 -4.39
C ARG A 210 0.03 -12.46 -4.18
N ARG A 211 -0.48 -11.24 -4.47
CA ARG A 211 -1.90 -10.85 -4.38
C ARG A 211 -2.55 -10.75 -5.76
N ASN A 212 -1.78 -10.31 -6.74
CA ASN A 212 -2.22 -10.00 -8.10
C ASN A 212 -1.26 -10.65 -9.11
N PRO A 213 -1.26 -11.99 -9.24
CA PRO A 213 -0.27 -12.71 -10.05
C PRO A 213 -0.35 -12.40 -11.55
N ASP A 214 -1.49 -11.90 -12.01
CA ASP A 214 -1.72 -11.52 -13.40
C ASP A 214 -1.04 -10.20 -13.81
N LEU A 215 -0.59 -9.39 -12.87
CA LEU A 215 0.10 -8.12 -13.15
C LEU A 215 1.39 -8.32 -13.97
N LYS A 216 2.12 -9.41 -13.77
CA LYS A 216 3.33 -9.72 -14.52
C LYS A 216 3.09 -9.82 -16.03
N TRP A 217 1.89 -10.24 -16.45
CA TRP A 217 1.49 -10.37 -17.85
C TRP A 217 0.91 -9.09 -18.44
N ARG A 218 0.54 -8.12 -17.59
CA ARG A 218 -0.03 -6.82 -18.00
C ARG A 218 1.02 -5.73 -18.10
N GLN A 219 2.22 -5.97 -17.61
CA GLN A 219 3.33 -5.02 -17.65
C GLN A 219 4.29 -5.34 -18.79
N SER A 220 5.00 -4.31 -19.24
CA SER A 220 6.13 -4.41 -20.17
C SER A 220 7.26 -3.50 -19.71
N GLU A 221 8.42 -3.59 -20.35
CA GLU A 221 9.55 -2.68 -20.07
C GLU A 221 9.17 -1.22 -20.36
N GLU A 222 8.43 -0.97 -21.44
CA GLU A 222 7.95 0.36 -21.82
C GLU A 222 7.00 0.91 -20.76
N SER A 223 6.02 0.11 -20.30
CA SER A 223 5.08 0.53 -19.25
C SER A 223 5.79 0.89 -17.94
N VAL A 224 6.86 0.17 -17.59
CA VAL A 224 7.69 0.48 -16.41
C VAL A 224 8.47 1.77 -16.60
N ALA A 225 9.03 2.02 -17.80
CA ALA A 225 9.73 3.26 -18.11
C ALA A 225 8.81 4.49 -18.06
N GLU A 226 7.59 4.38 -18.61
CA GLU A 226 6.57 5.43 -18.52
C GLU A 226 6.19 5.74 -17.07
N LEU A 227 5.99 4.70 -16.25
CA LEU A 227 5.71 4.86 -14.84
C LEU A 227 6.85 5.54 -14.09
N THR A 228 8.10 5.20 -14.38
CA THR A 228 9.28 5.82 -13.79
C THR A 228 9.33 7.32 -14.08
N THR A 229 9.07 7.72 -15.33
CA THR A 229 9.00 9.11 -15.74
C THR A 229 7.88 9.86 -14.98
N LYS A 230 6.72 9.24 -14.86
CA LYS A 230 5.58 9.79 -14.11
C LYS A 230 5.88 9.93 -12.62
N GLN A 231 6.53 8.94 -12.02
CA GLN A 231 6.94 8.97 -10.62
C GLN A 231 7.90 10.13 -10.34
N ALA A 232 8.88 10.36 -11.23
CA ALA A 232 9.81 11.48 -11.11
C ALA A 232 9.08 12.83 -11.15
N ALA A 233 8.12 13.01 -12.07
CA ALA A 233 7.32 14.24 -12.15
C ALA A 233 6.44 14.47 -10.91
N ILE A 234 5.84 13.40 -10.37
CA ILE A 234 5.04 13.46 -9.14
C ILE A 234 5.93 13.84 -7.95
N LEU A 235 7.10 13.21 -7.82
CA LEU A 235 8.03 13.49 -6.73
C LEU A 235 8.54 14.93 -6.78
N ASP A 236 8.91 15.45 -7.96
CA ASP A 236 9.31 16.84 -8.14
C ASP A 236 8.22 17.84 -7.71
N ALA A 237 6.96 17.53 -8.05
CA ALA A 237 5.84 18.38 -7.65
C ALA A 237 5.55 18.30 -6.15
N ALA A 238 5.62 17.11 -5.56
CA ALA A 238 5.37 16.86 -4.15
C ALA A 238 6.45 17.49 -3.25
N ALA A 239 7.72 17.41 -3.65
CA ALA A 239 8.84 18.01 -2.91
C ALA A 239 8.67 19.53 -2.73
N LYS A 240 8.02 20.23 -3.68
CA LYS A 240 7.75 21.67 -3.58
C LYS A 240 6.73 22.05 -2.51
N LEU A 241 5.99 21.09 -1.98
CA LEU A 241 5.00 21.32 -0.92
C LEU A 241 5.64 21.43 0.46
N VAL A 242 6.76 20.76 0.65
CA VAL A 242 7.44 20.65 1.93
C VAL A 242 8.07 21.99 2.32
N ARG A 243 7.98 22.36 3.59
CA ARG A 243 8.72 23.49 4.13
C ARG A 243 10.23 23.23 4.07
N PRO A 244 11.06 24.25 3.86
CA PRO A 244 12.51 24.08 3.97
C PRO A 244 12.92 23.46 5.31
N GLY A 245 13.69 22.36 5.27
CA GLY A 245 14.16 21.65 6.47
C GLY A 245 13.23 20.58 7.04
N GLU A 246 12.06 20.34 6.41
CA GLU A 246 11.11 19.24 6.74
C GLU A 246 11.16 18.11 5.71
N ILE A 247 10.37 17.04 5.92
CA ILE A 247 10.36 15.80 5.12
C ILE A 247 9.06 15.65 4.33
#